data_2953129a90ec6a3014e144e7b9ec14db
#
_entry.id   2953129a90ec6a3014e144e7b9ec14db
#
_cell.length_a   1.000
_cell.length_b   1.000
_cell.length_c   1.000
_cell.angle_alpha   90.00
_cell.angle_beta   90.00
_cell.angle_gamma   90.00
#
_symmetry.space_group_name_H-M   'P 1'
#
loop_
_entity.id
_entity.type
_entity.pdbx_description
1 polymer ?
#
loop_
_entity_poly.entity_id
_entity_poly.type
_entity_poly.pdbx_seq_one_letter_code
_entity_poly.pdbx_strand_id
1 'polypeptide(L)'
;TREFFLDGIKRDRWTWSGDAIQSYLMNYYLRFDTECVKRTIRQLRGKDPVTAHINTIMDYTFYWFKSILDYYQYTGDLTFISEMYPKMCTLMDYVLERTNSDGLVEGKADDWIFVDWVDFPMHKRGVLAFEQILFYKALMTMHTCATLLHQTDPYQQLAENVICKTRQLLWNDDCQAWEHAIEEGEINHQITKFPNMFAILYDMVDDATKRNIVDSVMENNKIDPITTPYMRFYELEALCMMGRQTQVL
;
A
#
# COMPACT_ATOMS: atom_id res chain seq x y z
N THR A 1 -8.27 10.08 -21.09
CA THR A 1 -8.22 9.23 -22.29
C THR A 1 -9.21 8.07 -22.16
N ARG A 2 -9.59 7.45 -23.26
CA ARG A 2 -10.41 6.23 -23.23
C ARG A 2 -9.56 4.94 -23.14
N GLU A 3 -8.26 5.08 -23.09
CA GLU A 3 -7.31 3.97 -23.15
C GLU A 3 -6.82 3.55 -21.76
N PHE A 4 -6.35 4.52 -20.97
CA PHE A 4 -5.72 4.29 -19.66
C PHE A 4 -6.14 5.36 -18.67
N PHE A 5 -6.01 5.05 -17.38
CA PHE A 5 -6.07 6.05 -16.31
C PHE A 5 -4.71 6.76 -16.22
N LEU A 6 -4.75 8.08 -16.30
CA LEU A 6 -3.57 8.94 -16.20
C LEU A 6 -3.64 9.75 -14.91
N ASP A 7 -2.50 10.05 -14.32
CA ASP A 7 -2.35 10.86 -13.12
C ASP A 7 -2.90 12.30 -13.27
N GLY A 8 -2.74 12.86 -14.45
CA GLY A 8 -3.22 14.22 -14.73
C GLY A 8 -3.21 14.57 -16.22
N ILE A 9 -3.90 15.67 -16.55
CA ILE A 9 -4.02 16.16 -17.93
C ILE A 9 -2.99 17.23 -18.30
N LYS A 10 -2.35 17.84 -17.30
CA LYS A 10 -1.48 19.00 -17.52
C LYS A 10 0.01 18.67 -17.46
N ARG A 11 0.45 17.81 -16.55
CA ARG A 11 1.88 17.55 -16.33
C ARG A 11 2.28 16.21 -16.94
N ASP A 12 2.44 15.18 -16.10
CA ASP A 12 3.10 13.95 -16.50
C ASP A 12 2.35 13.20 -17.58
N ARG A 13 1.03 13.18 -17.55
CA ARG A 13 0.17 12.48 -18.53
C ARG A 13 0.58 11.02 -18.66
N TRP A 14 0.95 10.43 -17.54
CA TRP A 14 1.46 9.08 -17.43
C TRP A 14 0.57 8.24 -16.55
N THR A 15 0.77 6.94 -16.57
CA THR A 15 0.06 6.01 -15.72
C THR A 15 0.93 5.70 -14.50
N TRP A 16 0.53 6.17 -13.32
CA TRP A 16 1.18 5.91 -12.05
C TRP A 16 0.29 5.02 -11.20
N SER A 17 0.85 3.94 -10.60
CA SER A 17 0.07 2.91 -9.91
C SER A 17 -0.67 3.46 -8.69
N GLY A 18 -0.02 4.32 -7.91
CA GLY A 18 -0.62 4.94 -6.73
C GLY A 18 -1.80 5.85 -7.07
N ASP A 19 -1.72 6.60 -8.19
CA ASP A 19 -2.83 7.46 -8.67
C ASP A 19 -3.93 6.63 -9.32
N ALA A 20 -3.54 5.57 -10.04
CA ALA A 20 -4.47 4.73 -10.78
C ALA A 20 -5.42 3.97 -9.85
N ILE A 21 -4.95 3.47 -8.70
CA ILE A 21 -5.80 2.71 -7.77
C ILE A 21 -6.97 3.56 -7.24
N GLN A 22 -6.75 4.83 -6.91
CA GLN A 22 -7.82 5.74 -6.51
C GLN A 22 -8.77 6.06 -7.68
N SER A 23 -8.21 6.22 -8.88
CA SER A 23 -8.99 6.43 -10.10
C SER A 23 -9.86 5.22 -10.45
N TYR A 24 -9.38 3.98 -10.17
CA TYR A 24 -10.20 2.77 -10.34
C TYR A 24 -11.41 2.77 -9.40
N LEU A 25 -11.24 3.16 -8.13
CA LEU A 25 -12.35 3.26 -7.18
C LEU A 25 -13.40 4.24 -7.67
N MET A 26 -13.00 5.43 -8.09
CA MET A 26 -13.93 6.41 -8.69
C MET A 26 -14.63 5.84 -9.93
N ASN A 27 -13.92 5.11 -10.77
CA ASN A 27 -14.49 4.49 -11.97
C ASN A 27 -15.54 3.43 -11.62
N TYR A 28 -15.30 2.60 -10.60
CA TYR A 28 -16.27 1.58 -10.20
C TYR A 28 -17.60 2.17 -9.75
N TYR A 29 -17.59 3.34 -9.12
CA TYR A 29 -18.81 4.02 -8.69
C TYR A 29 -19.49 4.86 -9.78
N LEU A 30 -18.71 5.45 -10.72
CA LEU A 30 -19.24 6.46 -11.63
C LEU A 30 -19.46 5.96 -13.07
N ARG A 31 -18.62 5.09 -13.58
CA ARG A 31 -18.62 4.70 -15.02
C ARG A 31 -18.60 3.21 -15.25
N PHE A 32 -17.98 2.47 -14.37
CA PHE A 32 -17.78 1.02 -14.44
C PHE A 32 -17.10 0.56 -15.75
N ASP A 33 -16.14 1.34 -16.27
CA ASP A 33 -15.33 0.95 -17.44
C ASP A 33 -14.24 -0.05 -17.00
N THR A 34 -14.61 -1.31 -16.91
CA THR A 34 -13.73 -2.40 -16.44
C THR A 34 -12.60 -2.69 -17.42
N GLU A 35 -12.81 -2.46 -18.73
CA GLU A 35 -11.77 -2.67 -19.74
C GLU A 35 -10.65 -1.64 -19.65
N CYS A 36 -10.96 -0.39 -19.32
CA CYS A 36 -9.95 0.62 -19.05
C CYS A 36 -9.10 0.26 -17.84
N VAL A 37 -9.71 -0.28 -16.77
CA VAL A 37 -8.98 -0.75 -15.58
C VAL A 37 -8.03 -1.89 -15.94
N LYS A 38 -8.52 -2.94 -16.61
CA LYS A 38 -7.69 -4.09 -17.02
C LYS A 38 -6.49 -3.66 -17.87
N ARG A 39 -6.72 -2.78 -18.87
CA ARG A 39 -5.63 -2.27 -19.72
C ARG A 39 -4.59 -1.51 -18.91
N THR A 40 -5.03 -0.69 -17.97
CA THR A 40 -4.12 0.08 -17.11
C THR A 40 -3.29 -0.82 -16.20
N ILE A 41 -3.90 -1.82 -15.56
CA ILE A 41 -3.20 -2.81 -14.72
C ILE A 41 -2.16 -3.58 -15.54
N ARG A 42 -2.52 -4.06 -16.75
CA ARG A 42 -1.59 -4.76 -17.64
C ARG A 42 -0.42 -3.87 -18.07
N GLN A 43 -0.71 -2.61 -18.43
CA GLN A 43 0.31 -1.65 -18.87
C GLN A 43 1.32 -1.34 -17.75
N LEU A 44 0.84 -1.13 -16.53
CA LEU A 44 1.69 -0.85 -15.36
C LEU A 44 2.64 -2.00 -15.05
N ARG A 45 2.21 -3.25 -15.21
CA ARG A 45 3.06 -4.42 -14.96
C ARG A 45 4.29 -4.48 -15.85
N GLY A 46 4.19 -4.00 -17.06
CA GLY A 46 5.27 -4.08 -18.06
C GLY A 46 5.59 -5.52 -18.52
N LYS A 47 6.80 -5.71 -19.00
CA LYS A 47 7.30 -6.97 -19.56
C LYS A 47 8.18 -7.73 -18.56
N ASP A 48 8.33 -9.03 -18.76
CA ASP A 48 9.32 -9.86 -18.08
C ASP A 48 10.67 -9.81 -18.84
N PRO A 49 11.81 -10.02 -18.16
CA PRO A 49 11.92 -10.20 -16.70
C PRO A 49 11.65 -8.90 -15.93
N VAL A 50 11.19 -9.05 -14.67
CA VAL A 50 11.04 -7.90 -13.76
C VAL A 50 12.44 -7.41 -13.35
N THR A 51 12.72 -6.13 -13.54
CA THR A 51 14.01 -5.54 -13.22
C THR A 51 13.91 -4.31 -12.30
N ALA A 52 12.69 -3.86 -12.02
CA ALA A 52 12.42 -2.71 -11.17
C ALA A 52 11.02 -2.79 -10.56
N HIS A 53 10.80 -2.02 -9.51
CA HIS A 53 9.46 -1.75 -8.98
C HIS A 53 8.55 -1.09 -10.03
N ILE A 54 7.23 -1.25 -9.88
CA ILE A 54 6.26 -0.55 -10.73
C ILE A 54 6.53 0.96 -10.66
N ASN A 55 6.65 1.60 -11.82
CA ASN A 55 7.04 3.01 -11.93
C ASN A 55 8.37 3.36 -11.24
N THR A 56 9.22 2.38 -10.94
CA THR A 56 10.46 2.51 -10.14
C THR A 56 10.24 2.89 -8.67
N ILE A 57 9.01 2.82 -8.18
CA ILE A 57 8.59 3.22 -6.83
C ILE A 57 8.11 1.98 -6.05
N MET A 58 8.65 1.79 -4.84
CA MET A 58 8.39 0.59 -4.04
C MET A 58 6.91 0.50 -3.63
N ASP A 59 6.36 1.50 -2.99
CA ASP A 59 4.96 1.59 -2.57
C ASP A 59 3.98 1.42 -3.75
N TYR A 60 4.30 1.92 -4.93
CA TYR A 60 3.50 1.77 -6.14
C TYR A 60 3.38 0.31 -6.61
N THR A 61 4.38 -0.50 -6.34
CA THR A 61 4.33 -1.95 -6.56
C THR A 61 3.24 -2.59 -5.70
N PHE A 62 3.14 -2.23 -4.43
CA PHE A 62 2.15 -2.80 -3.52
C PHE A 62 0.72 -2.34 -3.85
N TYR A 63 0.53 -1.10 -4.26
CA TYR A 63 -0.76 -0.62 -4.77
C TYR A 63 -1.19 -1.37 -6.04
N TRP A 64 -0.26 -1.74 -6.90
CA TRP A 64 -0.58 -2.54 -8.07
C TRP A 64 -1.14 -3.92 -7.71
N PHE A 65 -0.55 -4.62 -6.73
CA PHE A 65 -1.11 -5.89 -6.23
C PHE A 65 -2.54 -5.70 -5.74
N LYS A 66 -2.74 -4.73 -4.86
CA LYS A 66 -4.05 -4.44 -4.29
C LYS A 66 -5.08 -4.13 -5.38
N SER A 67 -4.73 -3.39 -6.41
CA SER A 67 -5.66 -3.01 -7.48
C SER A 67 -6.22 -4.21 -8.27
N ILE A 68 -5.49 -5.32 -8.34
CA ILE A 68 -5.98 -6.56 -8.98
C ILE A 68 -7.06 -7.23 -8.13
N LEU A 69 -6.85 -7.29 -6.81
CA LEU A 69 -7.86 -7.83 -5.90
C LEU A 69 -9.09 -6.92 -5.84
N ASP A 70 -8.91 -5.60 -5.77
CA ASP A 70 -10.02 -4.64 -5.82
C ASP A 70 -10.84 -4.82 -7.10
N TYR A 71 -10.18 -4.97 -8.26
CA TYR A 71 -10.86 -5.26 -9.51
C TYR A 71 -11.77 -6.49 -9.39
N TYR A 72 -11.26 -7.59 -8.84
CA TYR A 72 -12.06 -8.80 -8.62
C TYR A 72 -13.23 -8.56 -7.66
N GLN A 73 -13.00 -7.85 -6.57
CA GLN A 73 -14.04 -7.56 -5.57
C GLN A 73 -15.22 -6.77 -6.18
N TYR A 74 -14.94 -5.86 -7.11
CA TYR A 74 -15.98 -5.08 -7.79
C TYR A 74 -16.64 -5.79 -8.98
N THR A 75 -15.96 -6.75 -9.62
CA THR A 75 -16.43 -7.34 -10.90
C THR A 75 -16.74 -8.84 -10.84
N GLY A 76 -16.13 -9.57 -9.91
CA GLY A 76 -16.18 -11.04 -9.87
C GLY A 76 -15.40 -11.72 -11.00
N ASP A 77 -14.58 -10.98 -11.78
CA ASP A 77 -13.86 -11.50 -12.95
C ASP A 77 -12.65 -12.36 -12.55
N LEU A 78 -12.91 -13.63 -12.23
CA LEU A 78 -11.88 -14.60 -11.89
C LEU A 78 -10.95 -14.90 -13.08
N THR A 79 -11.41 -14.73 -14.32
CA THR A 79 -10.61 -14.93 -15.52
C THR A 79 -9.44 -13.95 -15.57
N PHE A 80 -9.69 -12.69 -15.19
CA PHE A 80 -8.63 -11.69 -15.13
C PHE A 80 -7.63 -11.97 -14.00
N ILE A 81 -8.10 -12.45 -12.83
CA ILE A 81 -7.18 -12.91 -11.76
C ILE A 81 -6.28 -14.02 -12.29
N SER A 82 -6.86 -15.05 -12.95
CA SER A 82 -6.10 -16.17 -13.53
C SER A 82 -5.07 -15.71 -14.56
N GLU A 83 -5.41 -14.73 -15.40
CA GLU A 83 -4.49 -14.12 -16.37
C GLU A 83 -3.32 -13.41 -15.68
N MET A 84 -3.60 -12.65 -14.62
CA MET A 84 -2.60 -11.79 -13.97
C MET A 84 -1.73 -12.54 -12.94
N TYR A 85 -2.22 -13.65 -12.39
CA TYR A 85 -1.55 -14.36 -11.30
C TYR A 85 -0.09 -14.76 -11.59
N PRO A 86 0.27 -15.33 -12.76
CA PRO A 86 1.67 -15.60 -13.09
C PRO A 86 2.55 -14.35 -13.07
N LYS A 87 2.01 -13.20 -13.51
CA LYS A 87 2.71 -11.91 -13.49
C LYS A 87 2.81 -11.32 -12.09
N MET A 88 1.84 -11.62 -11.23
CA MET A 88 1.91 -11.28 -9.80
C MET A 88 3.01 -12.11 -9.14
N CYS A 89 3.10 -13.42 -9.41
CA CYS A 89 4.15 -14.28 -8.86
C CYS A 89 5.54 -13.75 -9.22
N THR A 90 5.83 -13.51 -10.49
CA THR A 90 7.16 -13.03 -10.91
C THR A 90 7.52 -11.64 -10.33
N LEU A 91 6.53 -10.77 -10.10
CA LEU A 91 6.76 -9.49 -9.43
C LEU A 91 6.96 -9.69 -7.92
N MET A 92 6.23 -10.60 -7.29
CA MET A 92 6.41 -10.90 -5.87
C MET A 92 7.77 -11.57 -5.61
N ASP A 93 8.23 -12.46 -6.50
CA ASP A 93 9.58 -13.04 -6.43
C ASP A 93 10.65 -11.94 -6.43
N TYR A 94 10.53 -10.96 -7.34
CA TYR A 94 11.42 -9.80 -7.37
C TYR A 94 11.41 -9.01 -6.04
N VAL A 95 10.23 -8.82 -5.43
CA VAL A 95 10.12 -8.13 -4.13
C VAL A 95 10.78 -8.96 -3.03
N LEU A 96 10.51 -10.28 -2.98
CA LEU A 96 11.05 -11.18 -1.96
C LEU A 96 12.58 -11.30 -2.02
N GLU A 97 13.18 -11.30 -3.20
CA GLU A 97 14.63 -11.28 -3.39
C GLU A 97 15.30 -10.01 -2.85
N ARG A 98 14.52 -8.96 -2.62
CA ARG A 98 14.99 -7.65 -2.13
C ARG A 98 14.71 -7.42 -0.64
N THR A 99 14.12 -8.38 0.05
CA THR A 99 13.95 -8.30 1.51
C THR A 99 15.29 -8.48 2.23
N ASN A 100 15.38 -7.91 3.43
CA ASN A 100 16.54 -8.11 4.30
C ASN A 100 16.50 -9.46 5.03
N SER A 101 17.46 -9.72 5.94
CA SER A 101 17.56 -10.96 6.71
C SER A 101 16.36 -11.24 7.63
N ASP A 102 15.58 -10.21 7.98
CA ASP A 102 14.35 -10.31 8.76
C ASP A 102 13.11 -10.57 7.90
N GLY A 103 13.27 -10.64 6.57
CA GLY A 103 12.17 -10.80 5.61
C GLY A 103 11.37 -9.51 5.38
N LEU A 104 11.92 -8.36 5.75
CA LEU A 104 11.29 -7.05 5.57
C LEU A 104 11.81 -6.35 4.32
N VAL A 105 10.95 -5.61 3.61
CA VAL A 105 11.40 -4.77 2.50
C VAL A 105 12.20 -3.59 3.04
N GLU A 106 13.29 -3.26 2.35
CA GLU A 106 14.22 -2.24 2.77
C GLU A 106 14.53 -1.31 1.60
N GLY A 107 14.29 -0.02 1.78
CA GLY A 107 14.66 1.00 0.80
C GLY A 107 16.16 1.17 0.73
N LYS A 108 16.76 0.73 -0.39
CA LYS A 108 18.19 0.89 -0.69
C LYS A 108 18.46 2.26 -1.30
N ALA A 109 19.74 2.59 -1.45
CA ALA A 109 20.16 3.92 -1.93
C ALA A 109 19.64 4.28 -3.34
N ASP A 110 19.36 3.28 -4.17
CA ASP A 110 18.84 3.40 -5.54
C ASP A 110 17.32 3.13 -5.65
N ASP A 111 16.65 2.76 -4.57
CA ASP A 111 15.21 2.59 -4.55
C ASP A 111 14.51 3.94 -4.30
N TRP A 112 13.38 4.12 -4.97
CA TRP A 112 12.53 5.26 -4.72
C TRP A 112 11.36 4.84 -3.83
N ILE A 113 11.36 5.31 -2.59
CA ILE A 113 10.23 5.27 -1.67
C ILE A 113 9.55 6.62 -1.75
N PHE A 114 8.29 6.64 -2.16
CA PHE A 114 7.57 7.89 -2.37
C PHE A 114 6.79 8.33 -1.13
N VAL A 115 6.00 7.47 -0.54
CA VAL A 115 5.02 7.73 0.52
C VAL A 115 4.07 8.86 0.11
N ASP A 116 4.53 10.11 0.14
CA ASP A 116 3.77 11.31 -0.21
C ASP A 116 4.69 12.52 -0.49
N TRP A 117 4.11 13.59 -1.08
CA TRP A 117 4.68 14.92 -1.14
C TRP A 117 4.42 15.65 0.17
N VAL A 118 5.35 15.54 1.12
CA VAL A 118 5.20 16.13 2.47
C VAL A 118 5.94 17.46 2.59
N ASP A 119 5.41 18.35 3.44
CA ASP A 119 5.98 19.66 3.73
C ASP A 119 6.89 19.65 4.97
N PHE A 120 7.12 18.47 5.58
CA PHE A 120 7.97 18.29 6.74
C PHE A 120 9.08 17.27 6.47
N PRO A 121 10.18 17.29 7.24
CA PRO A 121 11.24 16.30 7.10
C PRO A 121 10.72 14.89 7.38
N MET A 122 10.77 14.03 6.37
CA MET A 122 10.40 12.63 6.47
C MET A 122 11.50 11.77 5.86
N HIS A 123 12.03 10.86 6.67
CA HIS A 123 13.03 9.92 6.23
C HIS A 123 12.41 8.85 5.33
N LYS A 124 13.05 8.53 4.20
CA LYS A 124 12.53 7.60 3.18
C LYS A 124 13.55 6.54 2.80
N ARG A 125 14.24 5.99 3.79
CA ARG A 125 15.25 4.93 3.62
C ARG A 125 15.14 3.89 4.73
N GLY A 126 15.78 2.74 4.52
CA GLY A 126 15.77 1.65 5.47
C GLY A 126 14.42 0.92 5.51
N VAL A 127 14.09 0.37 6.66
CA VAL A 127 12.85 -0.38 6.89
C VAL A 127 11.78 0.59 7.39
N LEU A 128 10.89 1.04 6.51
CA LEU A 128 9.79 1.92 6.87
C LEU A 128 8.56 1.11 7.29
N ALA A 129 7.92 1.46 8.41
CA ALA A 129 6.66 0.83 8.84
C ALA A 129 5.57 0.92 7.75
N PHE A 130 5.46 2.06 7.08
CA PHE A 130 4.54 2.27 5.97
C PHE A 130 4.71 1.22 4.85
N GLU A 131 5.95 0.98 4.41
CA GLU A 131 6.23 0.00 3.35
C GLU A 131 5.91 -1.43 3.79
N GLN A 132 6.21 -1.79 5.06
CA GLN A 132 5.90 -3.13 5.57
C GLN A 132 4.39 -3.38 5.61
N ILE A 133 3.59 -2.36 5.94
CA ILE A 133 2.13 -2.45 5.97
C ILE A 133 1.57 -2.64 4.55
N LEU A 134 2.11 -1.93 3.57
CA LEU A 134 1.75 -2.14 2.16
C LEU A 134 2.20 -3.51 1.65
N PHE A 135 3.40 -3.95 2.02
CA PHE A 135 3.93 -5.27 1.67
C PHE A 135 3.09 -6.40 2.27
N TYR A 136 2.73 -6.29 3.56
CA TYR A 136 1.76 -7.20 4.18
C TYR A 136 0.47 -7.30 3.37
N LYS A 137 -0.10 -6.15 2.97
CA LYS A 137 -1.34 -6.14 2.16
C LYS A 137 -1.15 -6.78 0.80
N ALA A 138 0.00 -6.60 0.16
CA ALA A 138 0.33 -7.25 -1.11
C ALA A 138 0.44 -8.78 -0.94
N LEU A 139 1.08 -9.26 0.12
CA LEU A 139 1.15 -10.68 0.45
C LEU A 139 -0.24 -11.29 0.72
N MET A 140 -1.09 -10.60 1.49
CA MET A 140 -2.49 -11.03 1.72
C MET A 140 -3.33 -11.01 0.44
N THR A 141 -3.02 -10.10 -0.48
CA THR A 141 -3.61 -10.12 -1.83
C THR A 141 -3.19 -11.37 -2.61
N MET A 142 -1.90 -11.71 -2.57
CA MET A 142 -1.39 -12.95 -3.19
C MET A 142 -2.03 -14.20 -2.57
N HIS A 143 -2.12 -14.27 -1.24
CA HIS A 143 -2.85 -15.33 -0.52
C HIS A 143 -4.29 -15.49 -1.03
N THR A 144 -5.04 -14.39 -1.09
CA THR A 144 -6.42 -14.41 -1.56
C THR A 144 -6.52 -14.89 -3.01
N CYS A 145 -5.65 -14.40 -3.90
CA CYS A 145 -5.64 -14.81 -5.30
C CYS A 145 -5.23 -16.29 -5.46
N ALA A 146 -4.24 -16.77 -4.69
CA ALA A 146 -3.84 -18.17 -4.69
C ALA A 146 -5.00 -19.09 -4.26
N THR A 147 -5.70 -18.72 -3.20
CA THR A 147 -6.87 -19.44 -2.68
C THR A 147 -7.99 -19.49 -3.72
N LEU A 148 -8.33 -18.36 -4.34
CA LEU A 148 -9.35 -18.29 -5.39
C LEU A 148 -9.04 -19.18 -6.59
N LEU A 149 -7.76 -19.32 -6.93
CA LEU A 149 -7.27 -20.11 -8.07
C LEU A 149 -6.87 -21.54 -7.69
N HIS A 150 -7.03 -21.95 -6.43
CA HIS A 150 -6.59 -23.25 -5.91
C HIS A 150 -5.09 -23.52 -6.18
N GLN A 151 -4.26 -22.50 -6.04
CA GLN A 151 -2.80 -22.59 -6.19
C GLN A 151 -2.11 -22.81 -4.85
N THR A 152 -0.83 -23.23 -4.90
CA THR A 152 0.03 -23.26 -3.70
C THR A 152 0.17 -21.87 -3.11
N ASP A 153 0.03 -21.77 -1.79
CA ASP A 153 -0.01 -20.50 -1.08
C ASP A 153 1.03 -20.44 0.06
N PRO A 154 2.20 -19.84 -0.20
CA PRO A 154 3.16 -19.53 0.86
C PRO A 154 2.93 -18.14 1.47
N TYR A 155 2.02 -17.32 0.93
CA TYR A 155 1.97 -15.88 1.18
C TYR A 155 1.35 -15.52 2.51
N GLN A 156 0.40 -16.33 3.02
CA GLN A 156 -0.20 -16.09 4.33
C GLN A 156 0.87 -16.11 5.42
N GLN A 157 1.71 -17.15 5.46
CA GLN A 157 2.76 -17.26 6.47
C GLN A 157 3.81 -16.16 6.34
N LEU A 158 4.14 -15.75 5.11
CA LEU A 158 5.03 -14.61 4.87
C LEU A 158 4.43 -13.31 5.41
N ALA A 159 3.15 -13.06 5.17
CA ALA A 159 2.46 -11.89 5.68
C ALA A 159 2.45 -11.84 7.23
N GLU A 160 2.15 -12.97 7.88
CA GLU A 160 2.19 -13.09 9.34
C GLU A 160 3.59 -12.81 9.91
N ASN A 161 4.63 -13.31 9.24
CA ASN A 161 6.02 -13.05 9.63
C ASN A 161 6.37 -11.56 9.49
N VAL A 162 6.01 -10.95 8.37
CA VAL A 162 6.26 -9.51 8.11
C VAL A 162 5.62 -8.66 9.21
N ILE A 163 4.33 -8.85 9.49
CA ILE A 163 3.65 -8.00 10.47
C ILE A 163 4.15 -8.24 11.91
N CYS A 164 4.41 -9.50 12.27
CA CYS A 164 4.96 -9.84 13.57
C CYS A 164 6.33 -9.16 13.78
N LYS A 165 7.21 -9.26 12.78
CA LYS A 165 8.54 -8.65 12.84
C LYS A 165 8.49 -7.13 12.83
N THR A 166 7.64 -6.56 11.99
CA THR A 166 7.44 -5.10 11.96
C THR A 166 6.95 -4.59 13.32
N ARG A 167 5.98 -5.29 13.93
CA ARG A 167 5.48 -4.94 15.25
C ARG A 167 6.57 -5.03 16.31
N GLN A 168 7.37 -6.08 16.31
CA GLN A 168 8.48 -6.23 17.25
C GLN A 168 9.49 -5.08 17.17
N LEU A 169 9.71 -4.55 15.97
CA LEU A 169 10.77 -3.57 15.70
C LEU A 169 10.29 -2.11 15.77
N LEU A 170 9.06 -1.84 15.34
CA LEU A 170 8.56 -0.48 15.08
C LEU A 170 7.25 -0.12 15.81
N TRP A 171 6.71 -1.01 16.66
CA TRP A 171 5.55 -0.67 17.48
C TRP A 171 5.99 -0.02 18.78
N ASN A 172 5.45 1.17 19.09
CA ASN A 172 5.68 1.88 20.32
C ASN A 172 4.48 1.72 21.26
N ASP A 173 4.67 0.98 22.35
CA ASP A 173 3.61 0.70 23.34
C ASP A 173 3.19 1.95 24.12
N ASP A 174 4.09 2.90 24.36
CA ASP A 174 3.78 4.13 25.09
C ASP A 174 2.88 5.07 24.27
N CYS A 175 3.14 5.16 22.97
CA CYS A 175 2.36 5.98 22.04
C CYS A 175 1.18 5.21 21.42
N GLN A 176 1.13 3.88 21.57
CA GLN A 176 0.17 3.00 20.89
C GLN A 176 0.11 3.25 19.37
N ALA A 177 1.28 3.36 18.74
CA ALA A 177 1.44 3.75 17.35
C ALA A 177 2.67 3.13 16.70
N TRP A 178 2.69 3.09 15.37
CA TRP A 178 3.85 2.69 14.59
C TRP A 178 4.85 3.84 14.48
N GLU A 179 6.09 3.58 14.85
CA GLU A 179 7.23 4.44 14.58
C GLU A 179 7.61 4.40 13.11
N HIS A 180 8.35 5.41 12.65
CA HIS A 180 8.50 5.66 11.23
C HIS A 180 9.37 4.62 10.52
N ALA A 181 10.62 4.43 10.97
CA ALA A 181 11.59 3.61 10.24
C ALA A 181 12.75 3.11 11.12
N ILE A 182 13.49 2.14 10.58
CA ILE A 182 14.84 1.75 11.05
C ILE A 182 15.80 1.95 9.89
N GLU A 183 16.90 2.67 10.13
CA GLU A 183 18.01 2.78 9.19
C GLU A 183 19.31 2.48 9.91
N GLU A 184 20.17 1.64 9.32
CA GLU A 184 21.47 1.26 9.89
C GLU A 184 21.40 0.78 11.36
N GLY A 185 20.30 0.18 11.76
CA GLY A 185 20.05 -0.33 13.11
C GLY A 185 19.51 0.71 14.11
N GLU A 186 19.38 1.96 13.71
CA GLU A 186 18.83 3.04 14.54
C GLU A 186 17.35 3.28 14.24
N ILE A 187 16.54 3.39 15.30
CA ILE A 187 15.09 3.65 15.17
C ILE A 187 14.84 5.14 15.03
N ASN A 188 14.13 5.52 13.99
CA ASN A 188 13.53 6.84 13.87
C ASN A 188 12.17 6.84 14.57
N HIS A 189 12.14 7.41 15.77
CA HIS A 189 10.97 7.49 16.65
C HIS A 189 9.88 8.49 16.19
N GLN A 190 10.00 9.07 15.00
CA GLN A 190 8.96 9.95 14.47
C GLN A 190 7.65 9.16 14.33
N ILE A 191 6.55 9.71 14.84
CA ILE A 191 5.21 9.18 14.60
C ILE A 191 4.59 9.99 13.45
N THR A 192 4.15 9.30 12.41
CA THR A 192 3.45 9.90 11.28
C THR A 192 2.08 9.25 11.07
N LYS A 193 1.18 9.95 10.38
CA LYS A 193 -0.15 9.40 10.09
C LYS A 193 -0.12 8.24 9.09
N PHE A 194 0.89 8.16 8.22
CA PHE A 194 0.91 7.21 7.09
C PHE A 194 0.83 5.73 7.51
N PRO A 195 1.76 5.15 8.27
CA PRO A 195 1.64 3.74 8.67
C PRO A 195 0.40 3.51 9.54
N ASN A 196 0.05 4.47 10.37
CA ASN A 196 -1.02 4.35 11.35
C ASN A 196 -2.41 4.31 10.70
N MET A 197 -2.68 5.16 9.70
CA MET A 197 -3.95 5.09 8.96
C MET A 197 -4.07 3.81 8.12
N PHE A 198 -2.97 3.35 7.50
CA PHE A 198 -3.01 2.11 6.72
C PHE A 198 -3.16 0.87 7.60
N ALA A 199 -2.66 0.88 8.84
CA ALA A 199 -2.92 -0.18 9.80
C ALA A 199 -4.42 -0.29 10.16
N ILE A 200 -5.14 0.84 10.22
CA ILE A 200 -6.61 0.85 10.35
C ILE A 200 -7.27 0.31 9.09
N LEU A 201 -6.92 0.84 7.91
CA LEU A 201 -7.52 0.50 6.62
C LEU A 201 -7.36 -0.98 6.24
N TYR A 202 -6.26 -1.60 6.65
CA TYR A 202 -5.93 -2.99 6.31
C TYR A 202 -6.22 -3.97 7.44
N ASP A 203 -6.90 -3.51 8.51
CA ASP A 203 -7.34 -4.35 9.63
C ASP A 203 -6.18 -5.09 10.32
N MET A 204 -5.04 -4.39 10.48
CA MET A 204 -3.80 -4.98 11.01
C MET A 204 -3.71 -4.97 12.54
N VAL A 205 -4.61 -4.28 13.20
CA VAL A 205 -4.68 -4.13 14.65
C VAL A 205 -6.12 -4.30 15.11
N ASP A 206 -6.31 -4.67 16.36
CA ASP A 206 -7.65 -4.83 16.93
C ASP A 206 -8.39 -3.49 17.07
N ASP A 207 -9.71 -3.57 17.31
CA ASP A 207 -10.55 -2.37 17.38
C ASP A 207 -10.22 -1.43 18.54
N ALA A 208 -9.63 -1.93 19.62
CA ALA A 208 -9.18 -1.08 20.72
C ALA A 208 -7.95 -0.28 20.29
N THR A 209 -6.99 -0.94 19.67
CA THR A 209 -5.79 -0.32 19.11
C THR A 209 -6.12 0.68 18.00
N LYS A 210 -7.08 0.36 17.10
CA LYS A 210 -7.56 1.31 16.08
C LYS A 210 -8.09 2.59 16.72
N ARG A 211 -8.90 2.49 17.78
CA ARG A 211 -9.40 3.68 18.51
C ARG A 211 -8.26 4.49 19.12
N ASN A 212 -7.29 3.83 19.74
CA ASN A 212 -6.12 4.50 20.30
C ASN A 212 -5.32 5.24 19.21
N ILE A 213 -5.10 4.62 18.04
CA ILE A 213 -4.44 5.26 16.90
C ILE A 213 -5.22 6.49 16.43
N VAL A 214 -6.55 6.44 16.36
CA VAL A 214 -7.36 7.62 16.00
C VAL A 214 -7.09 8.75 16.97
N ASP A 215 -7.21 8.49 18.27
CA ASP A 215 -7.11 9.53 19.30
C ASP A 215 -5.66 10.05 19.46
N SER A 216 -4.65 9.16 19.41
CA SER A 216 -3.25 9.51 19.65
C SER A 216 -2.50 10.03 18.42
N VAL A 217 -2.92 9.64 17.20
CA VAL A 217 -2.20 9.98 15.96
C VAL A 217 -3.09 10.75 14.98
N MET A 218 -4.25 10.19 14.59
CA MET A 218 -5.02 10.77 13.49
C MET A 218 -5.63 12.12 13.84
N GLU A 219 -6.16 12.28 15.07
CA GLU A 219 -6.77 13.51 15.59
C GLU A 219 -5.81 14.37 16.41
N ASN A 220 -4.56 13.96 16.57
CA ASN A 220 -3.56 14.66 17.36
C ASN A 220 -2.91 15.79 16.56
N ASN A 221 -3.22 17.04 16.91
CA ASN A 221 -2.69 18.23 16.25
C ASN A 221 -1.16 18.44 16.41
N LYS A 222 -0.47 17.61 17.21
CA LYS A 222 1.00 17.63 17.33
C LYS A 222 1.67 16.75 16.28
N ILE A 223 0.91 15.88 15.61
CA ILE A 223 1.40 15.04 14.51
C ILE A 223 1.22 15.83 13.20
N ASP A 224 2.26 15.81 12.37
CA ASP A 224 2.26 16.52 11.10
C ASP A 224 1.05 16.14 10.23
N PRO A 225 0.32 17.13 9.69
CA PRO A 225 -0.89 16.88 8.93
C PRO A 225 -0.58 16.34 7.53
N ILE A 226 -1.51 15.58 6.97
CA ILE A 226 -1.51 15.22 5.56
C ILE A 226 -2.04 16.42 4.76
N THR A 227 -1.21 16.98 3.88
CA THR A 227 -1.53 18.19 3.10
C THR A 227 -1.86 17.90 1.64
N THR A 228 -1.58 16.69 1.16
CA THR A 228 -1.83 16.30 -0.22
C THR A 228 -3.21 15.65 -0.40
N PRO A 229 -3.93 15.93 -1.48
CA PRO A 229 -5.16 15.20 -1.80
C PRO A 229 -4.96 13.70 -1.95
N TYR A 230 -3.77 13.27 -2.38
CA TYR A 230 -3.41 11.87 -2.60
C TYR A 230 -3.54 11.02 -1.33
N MET A 231 -2.85 11.40 -0.24
CA MET A 231 -2.92 10.67 1.02
C MET A 231 -4.11 11.10 1.89
N ARG A 232 -4.65 12.31 1.69
CA ARG A 232 -5.87 12.75 2.38
C ARG A 232 -7.05 11.83 2.10
N PHE A 233 -7.15 11.24 0.91
CA PHE A 233 -8.16 10.23 0.60
C PHE A 233 -8.15 9.08 1.61
N TYR A 234 -7.00 8.49 1.87
CA TYR A 234 -6.84 7.37 2.82
C TYR A 234 -7.09 7.80 4.27
N GLU A 235 -6.66 9.00 4.64
CA GLU A 235 -6.93 9.55 5.98
C GLU A 235 -8.43 9.69 6.23
N LEU A 236 -9.18 10.23 5.28
CA LEU A 236 -10.63 10.37 5.37
C LEU A 236 -11.34 9.01 5.39
N GLU A 237 -10.87 8.05 4.60
CA GLU A 237 -11.40 6.69 4.59
C GLU A 237 -11.21 6.02 5.96
N ALA A 238 -10.01 6.09 6.54
CA ALA A 238 -9.72 5.55 7.87
C ALA A 238 -10.59 6.20 8.96
N LEU A 239 -10.75 7.51 8.94
CA LEU A 239 -11.62 8.23 9.88
C LEU A 239 -13.09 7.82 9.71
N CYS A 240 -13.58 7.67 8.48
CA CYS A 240 -14.93 7.19 8.20
C CYS A 240 -15.15 5.76 8.74
N MET A 241 -14.19 4.84 8.54
CA MET A 241 -14.26 3.48 9.08
C MET A 241 -14.36 3.48 10.62
N MET A 242 -13.75 4.46 11.27
CA MET A 242 -13.77 4.61 12.72
C MET A 242 -14.95 5.45 13.26
N GLY A 243 -15.94 5.78 12.43
CA GLY A 243 -17.14 6.50 12.83
C GLY A 243 -16.92 8.02 13.06
N ARG A 244 -15.85 8.59 12.49
CA ARG A 244 -15.49 10.02 12.62
C ARG A 244 -15.97 10.87 11.43
N GLN A 245 -17.11 10.54 10.82
CA GLN A 245 -17.61 11.22 9.61
C GLN A 245 -17.83 12.72 9.80
N THR A 246 -18.20 13.16 11.00
CA THR A 246 -18.41 14.60 11.31
C THR A 246 -17.13 15.43 11.26
N GLN A 247 -15.97 14.79 11.30
CA GLN A 247 -14.66 15.45 11.18
C GLN A 247 -14.16 15.46 9.72
N VAL A 248 -14.81 14.69 8.86
CA VAL A 248 -14.50 14.56 7.44
C VAL A 248 -15.26 15.61 6.62
N LEU A 249 -16.44 16.03 7.10
CA LEU A 249 -17.32 17.05 6.49
C LEU A 249 -16.95 18.46 6.92
#